data_ff4ad366dd8ef89ed1225f39462e0ae3
#
_entry.id   ff4ad366dd8ef89ed1225f39462e0ae3
#
_cell.length_a   1.000
_cell.length_b   1.000
_cell.length_c   1.000
_cell.angle_alpha   90.00
_cell.angle_beta   90.00
_cell.angle_gamma   90.00
#
_symmetry.space_group_name_H-M   'P 1'
#
loop_
_entity.id
_entity.type
_entity.pdbx_description
1 polymer ?
#
loop_
_entity_poly.entity_id
_entity_poly.type
_entity_poly.pdbx_seq_one_letter_code
_entity_poly.pdbx_strand_id
1 'polypeptide(L)'
;MCPYIPKHTKGSYKIMNRMGYACINMQLSKQKPRVYTGRSMIKRTFKDKGIKYASELGLQNTKDLFEIIKWNKENGFDFFRITSNLFPWASEYKLEDMPDHWEIAGILGEIGKYVTENMMRITSHPGPFNVLTSPH
;
A
#
# COMPACT_ATOMS: atom_id res chain seq x y z
N MET A 1 6.28 42.82 18.82
CA MET A 1 5.59 42.73 17.52
C MET A 1 4.83 41.44 17.48
N CYS A 2 3.52 41.48 17.55
CA CYS A 2 2.72 40.28 17.41
C CYS A 2 2.78 39.82 15.95
N PRO A 3 3.12 38.58 15.67
CA PRO A 3 2.97 38.05 14.32
C PRO A 3 1.50 38.21 13.91
N TYR A 4 1.28 38.70 12.71
CA TYR A 4 -0.05 38.73 12.12
C TYR A 4 -0.65 37.35 12.16
N ILE A 5 -1.57 37.13 13.08
CA ILE A 5 -2.45 35.99 13.04
C ILE A 5 -3.59 36.40 12.12
N PRO A 6 -3.69 35.91 10.91
CA PRO A 6 -4.84 36.18 10.09
C PRO A 6 -6.06 35.75 10.91
N LYS A 7 -7.00 36.66 11.12
CA LYS A 7 -8.32 36.32 11.62
C LYS A 7 -8.97 35.41 10.58
N HIS A 8 -8.54 34.17 10.59
CA HIS A 8 -9.24 33.18 9.82
C HIS A 8 -10.64 33.09 10.40
N THR A 9 -11.57 33.59 9.62
CA THR A 9 -12.94 33.12 9.67
C THR A 9 -12.92 31.69 10.19
N LYS A 10 -13.74 31.43 11.17
CA LYS A 10 -13.97 30.11 11.78
C LYS A 10 -14.42 29.08 10.75
N GLY A 11 -13.60 28.80 9.76
CA GLY A 11 -13.57 27.53 9.11
C GLY A 11 -13.02 26.58 10.15
N SER A 12 -13.87 25.79 10.74
CA SER A 12 -13.46 24.71 11.60
C SER A 12 -12.44 23.89 10.83
N TYR A 13 -11.15 24.07 11.12
CA TYR A 13 -10.18 23.05 10.84
C TYR A 13 -10.63 21.86 11.68
N LYS A 14 -11.50 21.08 11.11
CA LYS A 14 -11.75 19.75 11.62
C LYS A 14 -10.40 19.07 11.53
N ILE A 15 -9.67 19.05 12.65
CA ILE A 15 -8.51 18.18 12.79
C ILE A 15 -9.09 16.81 12.54
N MET A 16 -8.96 16.35 11.30
CA MET A 16 -9.39 15.01 10.96
C MET A 16 -8.35 14.09 11.60
N ASN A 17 -8.62 13.72 12.84
CA ASN A 17 -7.88 12.66 13.50
C ASN A 17 -8.11 11.39 12.69
N ARG A 18 -7.21 11.15 11.75
CA ARG A 18 -7.25 9.93 10.96
C ARG A 18 -6.77 8.77 11.81
N MET A 19 -7.56 7.72 11.84
CA MET A 19 -7.19 6.49 12.52
C MET A 19 -6.82 5.44 11.49
N GLY A 20 -5.70 4.77 11.72
CA GLY A 20 -5.22 3.74 10.81
C GLY A 20 -4.05 2.95 11.39
N TYR A 21 -3.49 2.11 10.56
CA TYR A 21 -2.39 1.21 10.93
C TYR A 21 -1.53 0.89 9.70
N ALA A 22 -0.47 0.13 9.92
CA ALA A 22 0.53 -0.17 8.90
C ALA A 22 0.60 -1.66 8.57
N CYS A 23 0.82 -1.96 7.32
CA CYS A 23 1.28 -3.21 6.73
C CYS A 23 0.37 -4.43 6.90
N ILE A 24 -0.06 -4.78 8.11
CA ILE A 24 -0.76 -6.04 8.38
C ILE A 24 -2.10 -5.78 9.06
N ASN A 25 -3.16 -6.27 8.44
CA ASN A 25 -4.45 -6.39 9.12
C ASN A 25 -4.47 -7.72 9.86
N MET A 26 -4.33 -7.67 11.17
CA MET A 26 -4.22 -8.87 12.02
C MET A 26 -5.47 -9.73 11.99
N GLN A 27 -6.64 -9.14 11.80
CA GLN A 27 -7.90 -9.86 11.74
C GLN A 27 -8.03 -10.63 10.42
N LEU A 28 -7.85 -9.93 9.30
CA LEU A 28 -7.93 -10.53 7.97
C LEU A 28 -6.81 -11.55 7.71
N SER A 29 -5.62 -11.33 8.27
CA SER A 29 -4.50 -12.25 8.11
C SER A 29 -4.69 -13.61 8.78
N LYS A 30 -5.61 -13.71 9.73
CA LYS A 30 -5.97 -14.96 10.42
C LYS A 30 -7.13 -15.72 9.79
N GLN A 31 -7.83 -15.10 8.86
CA GLN A 31 -8.93 -15.73 8.14
C GLN A 31 -8.45 -16.83 7.18
N LYS A 32 -9.37 -17.64 6.71
CA LYS A 32 -9.15 -18.64 5.64
C LYS A 32 -10.16 -18.39 4.52
N PRO A 33 -9.69 -18.05 3.31
CA PRO A 33 -8.29 -17.79 2.92
C PRO A 33 -7.72 -16.53 3.59
N ARG A 34 -6.40 -16.52 3.83
CA ARG A 34 -5.71 -15.36 4.43
C ARG A 34 -5.70 -14.18 3.49
N VAL A 35 -5.99 -12.99 4.02
CA VAL A 35 -5.89 -11.72 3.31
C VAL A 35 -4.73 -10.91 3.89
N TYR A 36 -3.65 -10.77 3.15
CA TYR A 36 -2.46 -10.03 3.55
C TYR A 36 -1.58 -9.69 2.35
N THR A 37 -0.76 -8.66 2.48
CA THR A 37 0.04 -8.08 1.39
C THR A 37 1.53 -8.40 1.47
N GLY A 38 1.92 -9.32 2.34
CA GLY A 38 3.32 -9.63 2.59
C GLY A 38 3.81 -10.94 1.96
N ARG A 39 3.14 -11.46 0.93
CA ARG A 39 3.61 -12.64 0.22
C ARG A 39 4.93 -12.31 -0.45
N SER A 40 5.91 -13.17 -0.21
CA SER A 40 7.25 -13.01 -0.73
C SER A 40 7.89 -14.37 -0.96
N MET A 41 9.12 -14.38 -1.44
CA MET A 41 9.91 -15.57 -1.66
C MET A 41 11.37 -15.32 -1.29
N ILE A 42 12.10 -16.39 -0.99
CA ILE A 42 13.54 -16.32 -0.79
C ILE A 42 14.28 -16.19 -2.15
N LYS A 43 15.51 -15.69 -2.12
CA LYS A 43 16.33 -15.46 -3.32
C LYS A 43 16.47 -16.70 -4.20
N ARG A 44 16.62 -17.86 -3.61
CA ARG A 44 16.71 -19.14 -4.33
C ARG A 44 15.45 -19.38 -5.17
N THR A 45 14.28 -19.23 -4.57
CA THR A 45 13.00 -19.39 -5.27
C THR A 45 12.82 -18.38 -6.39
N PHE A 46 13.26 -17.13 -6.18
CA PHE A 46 13.24 -16.12 -7.22
C PHE A 46 14.15 -16.49 -8.40
N LYS A 47 15.34 -17.01 -8.14
CA LYS A 47 16.24 -17.49 -9.20
C LYS A 47 15.65 -18.67 -9.98
N ASP A 48 14.94 -19.58 -9.30
CA ASP A 48 14.36 -20.77 -9.91
C ASP A 48 13.06 -20.45 -10.68
N LYS A 49 12.19 -19.63 -10.14
CA LYS A 49 10.86 -19.35 -10.69
C LYS A 49 10.74 -18.02 -11.44
N GLY A 50 11.67 -17.10 -11.23
CA GLY A 50 11.79 -15.83 -11.92
C GLY A 50 10.66 -14.84 -11.68
N ILE A 51 10.58 -13.88 -12.59
CA ILE A 51 9.62 -12.78 -12.57
C ILE A 51 8.14 -13.25 -12.63
N LYS A 52 7.87 -14.36 -13.28
CA LYS A 52 6.53 -14.90 -13.37
C LYS A 52 5.93 -15.16 -12.00
N TYR A 53 6.68 -15.81 -11.13
CA TYR A 53 6.23 -16.09 -9.77
C TYR A 53 6.16 -14.82 -8.91
N ALA A 54 7.10 -13.88 -9.10
CA ALA A 54 7.03 -12.57 -8.45
C ALA A 54 5.75 -11.81 -8.88
N SER A 55 5.38 -11.90 -10.15
CA SER A 55 4.15 -11.32 -10.69
C SER A 55 2.89 -11.93 -10.06
N GLU A 56 2.83 -13.23 -9.95
CA GLU A 56 1.70 -13.94 -9.31
C GLU A 56 1.53 -13.51 -7.85
N LEU A 57 2.63 -13.44 -7.09
CA LEU A 57 2.59 -12.98 -5.70
C LEU A 57 2.21 -11.50 -5.59
N GLY A 58 2.76 -10.66 -6.45
CA GLY A 58 2.44 -9.24 -6.51
C GLY A 58 0.97 -8.99 -6.86
N LEU A 59 0.42 -9.74 -7.80
CA LEU A 59 -1.00 -9.69 -8.16
C LEU A 59 -1.88 -10.07 -6.96
N GLN A 60 -1.57 -11.15 -6.28
CA GLN A 60 -2.34 -11.58 -5.11
C GLN A 60 -2.23 -10.57 -3.97
N ASN A 61 -1.04 -10.04 -3.72
CA ASN A 61 -0.84 -8.96 -2.73
C ASN A 61 -1.69 -7.73 -3.06
N THR A 62 -1.79 -7.37 -4.34
CA THR A 62 -2.58 -6.22 -4.80
C THR A 62 -4.07 -6.46 -4.63
N LYS A 63 -4.56 -7.65 -4.95
CA LYS A 63 -5.95 -8.05 -4.70
C LYS A 63 -6.29 -7.98 -3.21
N ASP A 64 -5.43 -8.53 -2.37
CA ASP A 64 -5.61 -8.51 -0.93
C ASP A 64 -5.51 -7.10 -0.35
N LEU A 65 -4.68 -6.24 -0.93
CA LEU A 65 -4.62 -4.83 -0.55
C LEU A 65 -5.99 -4.15 -0.74
N PHE A 66 -6.67 -4.42 -1.83
CA PHE A 66 -8.00 -3.86 -2.07
C PHE A 66 -9.02 -4.35 -1.03
N GLU A 67 -8.98 -5.62 -0.68
CA GLU A 67 -9.84 -6.19 0.37
C GLU A 67 -9.57 -5.53 1.75
N ILE A 68 -8.30 -5.31 2.09
CA ILE A 68 -7.91 -4.62 3.32
C ILE A 68 -8.46 -3.19 3.34
N ILE A 69 -8.35 -2.47 2.24
CA ILE A 69 -8.81 -1.07 2.15
C ILE A 69 -10.34 -0.99 2.28
N LYS A 70 -11.08 -1.89 1.66
CA LYS A 70 -12.54 -1.98 1.82
C LYS A 70 -12.91 -2.28 3.27
N TRP A 71 -12.26 -3.25 3.89
CA TRP A 71 -12.47 -3.60 5.28
C TRP A 71 -12.18 -2.41 6.21
N ASN A 72 -11.11 -1.67 5.93
CA ASN A 72 -10.77 -0.48 6.71
C ASN A 72 -11.88 0.57 6.66
N LYS A 73 -12.43 0.83 5.46
CA LYS A 73 -13.54 1.77 5.32
C LYS A 73 -14.76 1.33 6.12
N GLU A 74 -15.13 0.07 6.05
CA GLU A 74 -16.26 -0.49 6.77
C GLU A 74 -16.10 -0.43 8.29
N ASN A 75 -14.86 -0.50 8.79
CA ASN A 75 -14.55 -0.51 10.22
C ASN A 75 -14.06 0.85 10.76
N GLY A 76 -14.20 1.92 9.99
CA GLY A 76 -13.90 3.28 10.44
C GLY A 76 -12.43 3.67 10.42
N PHE A 77 -11.57 2.91 9.74
CA PHE A 77 -10.16 3.25 9.52
C PHE A 77 -10.01 3.99 8.19
N ASP A 78 -9.51 5.19 8.23
CA ASP A 78 -9.35 6.06 7.06
C ASP A 78 -7.89 6.30 6.66
N PHE A 79 -6.95 5.63 7.33
CA PHE A 79 -5.53 5.66 7.04
C PHE A 79 -4.94 4.26 7.01
N PHE A 80 -4.13 3.99 5.98
CA PHE A 80 -3.38 2.73 5.88
C PHE A 80 -2.00 2.96 5.26
N ARG A 81 -0.99 2.28 5.79
CA ARG A 81 0.36 2.29 5.25
C ARG A 81 0.66 0.95 4.58
N ILE A 82 0.87 0.99 3.28
CA ILE A 82 1.20 -0.19 2.47
C ILE A 82 2.60 -0.69 2.82
N THR A 83 2.76 -2.00 2.87
CA THR A 83 4.08 -2.63 3.06
C THR A 83 5.04 -2.32 1.90
N SER A 84 6.33 -2.21 2.21
CA SER A 84 7.39 -2.07 1.21
C SER A 84 7.54 -3.28 0.29
N ASN A 85 7.02 -4.45 0.70
CA ASN A 85 7.16 -5.72 -0.02
C ASN A 85 5.90 -6.10 -0.82
N LEU A 86 5.11 -5.13 -1.25
CA LEU A 86 3.93 -5.41 -2.08
C LEU A 86 4.31 -6.19 -3.35
N PHE A 87 5.46 -5.84 -3.94
CA PHE A 87 6.05 -6.54 -5.08
C PHE A 87 7.38 -7.19 -4.66
N PRO A 88 7.41 -8.53 -4.49
CA PRO A 88 8.62 -9.22 -4.09
C PRO A 88 9.76 -9.01 -5.08
N TRP A 89 10.95 -8.69 -4.57
CA TRP A 89 12.16 -8.49 -5.39
C TRP A 89 12.05 -7.39 -6.45
N ALA A 90 11.27 -6.35 -6.19
CA ALA A 90 11.01 -5.26 -7.13
C ALA A 90 12.27 -4.50 -7.61
N SER A 91 13.39 -4.62 -6.91
CA SER A 91 14.69 -4.07 -7.34
C SER A 91 15.34 -4.85 -8.48
N GLU A 92 14.92 -6.08 -8.71
CA GLU A 92 15.56 -6.99 -9.68
C GLU A 92 14.88 -7.00 -11.06
N TYR A 93 13.77 -6.28 -11.21
CA TYR A 93 13.00 -6.21 -12.45
C TYR A 93 12.22 -4.89 -12.55
N LYS A 94 11.75 -4.59 -13.75
CA LYS A 94 10.79 -3.50 -13.95
C LYS A 94 9.37 -4.01 -13.78
N LEU A 95 8.49 -3.24 -13.18
CA LEU A 95 7.09 -3.62 -13.00
C LEU A 95 6.38 -3.91 -14.34
N GLU A 96 6.80 -3.22 -15.40
CA GLU A 96 6.30 -3.41 -16.77
C GLU A 96 6.62 -4.79 -17.35
N ASP A 97 7.69 -5.44 -16.84
CA ASP A 97 8.10 -6.77 -17.30
C ASP A 97 7.30 -7.90 -16.65
N MET A 98 6.47 -7.58 -15.66
CA MET A 98 5.60 -8.57 -15.00
C MET A 98 4.48 -9.01 -15.94
N PRO A 99 4.25 -10.34 -16.11
CA PRO A 99 3.16 -10.82 -16.96
C PRO A 99 1.78 -10.26 -16.58
N ASP A 100 1.54 -10.03 -15.30
CA ASP A 100 0.26 -9.56 -14.77
C ASP A 100 0.21 -8.03 -14.57
N HIS A 101 1.16 -7.27 -15.12
CA HIS A 101 1.27 -5.83 -14.82
C HIS A 101 0.01 -5.03 -15.21
N TRP A 102 -0.68 -5.38 -16.29
CA TRP A 102 -1.91 -4.71 -16.69
C TRP A 102 -3.05 -4.95 -15.70
N GLU A 103 -3.20 -6.17 -15.21
CA GLU A 103 -4.19 -6.50 -14.19
C GLU A 103 -3.87 -5.81 -12.87
N ILE A 104 -2.59 -5.82 -12.47
CA ILE A 104 -2.10 -5.11 -11.27
C ILE A 104 -2.38 -3.61 -11.38
N ALA A 105 -2.03 -2.99 -12.52
CA ALA A 105 -2.28 -1.57 -12.76
C ALA A 105 -3.77 -1.23 -12.71
N GLY A 106 -4.63 -2.08 -13.26
CA GLY A 106 -6.08 -1.94 -13.20
C GLY A 106 -6.60 -1.94 -11.77
N ILE A 107 -6.16 -2.89 -10.95
CA ILE A 107 -6.56 -3.01 -9.54
C ILE A 107 -6.05 -1.80 -8.74
N LEU A 108 -4.81 -1.38 -8.95
CA LEU A 108 -4.25 -0.19 -8.28
C LEU A 108 -5.03 1.08 -8.67
N GLY A 109 -5.47 1.19 -9.91
CA GLY A 109 -6.35 2.28 -10.36
C GLY A 109 -7.70 2.28 -9.64
N GLU A 110 -8.31 1.11 -9.48
CA GLU A 110 -9.56 0.95 -8.72
C GLU A 110 -9.37 1.29 -7.24
N ILE A 111 -8.25 0.87 -6.64
CA ILE A 111 -7.89 1.22 -5.27
C ILE A 111 -7.76 2.74 -5.13
N GLY A 112 -7.05 3.40 -6.04
CA GLY A 112 -6.88 4.85 -6.05
C GLY A 112 -8.22 5.58 -6.12
N LYS A 113 -9.11 5.14 -6.99
CA LYS A 113 -10.47 5.66 -7.11
C LYS A 113 -11.28 5.48 -5.82
N TYR A 114 -11.28 4.28 -5.27
CA TYR A 114 -11.99 3.97 -4.02
C TYR A 114 -11.48 4.82 -2.84
N VAL A 115 -10.16 4.94 -2.70
CA VAL A 115 -9.52 5.75 -1.67
C VAL A 115 -9.92 7.23 -1.78
N THR A 116 -9.92 7.77 -3.00
CA THR A 116 -10.30 9.15 -3.27
C THR A 116 -11.78 9.39 -2.97
N GLU A 117 -12.67 8.54 -3.44
CA GLU A 117 -14.13 8.65 -3.24
C GLU A 117 -14.51 8.53 -1.76
N ASN A 118 -13.76 7.76 -0.98
CA ASN A 118 -14.02 7.54 0.45
C ASN A 118 -13.15 8.43 1.37
N MET A 119 -12.42 9.40 0.82
CA MET A 119 -11.55 10.34 1.56
C MET A 119 -10.55 9.64 2.49
N MET A 120 -10.07 8.48 2.09
CA MET A 120 -9.05 7.72 2.81
C MET A 120 -7.65 8.25 2.47
N ARG A 121 -6.69 7.97 3.32
CA ARG A 121 -5.27 8.25 3.07
C ARG A 121 -4.46 6.96 3.03
N ILE A 122 -3.77 6.76 1.94
CA ILE A 122 -2.84 5.64 1.76
C ILE A 122 -1.43 6.20 1.62
N THR A 123 -0.50 5.58 2.32
CA THR A 123 0.94 5.86 2.21
C THR A 123 1.70 4.57 1.98
N SER A 124 2.92 4.68 1.49
CA SER A 124 3.82 3.54 1.35
C SER A 124 4.98 3.64 2.34
N HIS A 125 5.51 2.49 2.74
CA HIS A 125 6.72 2.40 3.54
C HIS A 125 7.90 2.22 2.58
N PRO A 126 8.88 3.13 2.56
CA PRO A 126 10.10 2.90 1.77
C PRO A 126 10.86 1.69 2.32
N GLY A 127 11.47 0.93 1.43
CA GLY A 127 12.33 -0.18 1.83
C GLY A 127 13.58 0.30 2.57
N PRO A 128 14.28 -0.58 3.30
CA PRO A 128 15.44 -0.21 4.12
C PRO A 128 16.62 0.32 3.31
N PHE A 129 16.67 0.07 2.00
CA PHE A 129 17.71 0.54 1.11
C PHE A 129 17.43 1.88 0.45
N ASN A 130 16.23 2.45 0.67
CA ASN A 130 15.88 3.78 0.19
C ASN A 130 16.36 4.84 1.19
N VAL A 131 17.55 5.35 0.99
CA VAL A 131 18.15 6.37 1.83
C VAL A 131 18.15 7.70 1.07
N LEU A 132 17.59 8.75 1.67
CA LEU A 132 17.50 10.08 1.04
C LEU A 132 18.87 10.69 0.72
N THR A 133 19.92 10.27 1.41
CA THR A 133 21.29 10.74 1.26
C THR A 133 22.17 9.77 0.50
N SER A 134 21.62 8.75 -0.12
CA SER A 134 22.37 7.80 -0.92
C SER A 134 23.00 8.50 -2.13
N PRO A 135 24.31 8.28 -2.40
CA PRO A 135 24.97 8.84 -3.57
C PRO A 135 24.60 8.11 -4.88
N HIS A 136 23.79 7.09 -4.84
CA HIS A 136 23.35 6.29 -5.98
C HIS A 136 21.85 6.37 -6.23
#